data_99a4c1fd3caa1566c781fd33702b5139
#
_entry.id   99a4c1fd3caa1566c781fd33702b5139
#
_cell.length_a   1.000
_cell.length_b   1.000
_cell.length_c   1.000
_cell.angle_alpha   90.00
_cell.angle_beta   90.00
_cell.angle_gamma   90.00
#
_symmetry.space_group_name_H-M   'P 1'
#
loop_
_entity.id
_entity.type
_entity.pdbx_description
1 polymer ?
#
loop_
_entity_poly.entity_id
_entity_poly.type
_entity_poly.pdbx_seq_one_letter_code
_entity_poly.pdbx_strand_id
1 'polypeptide(L)'
;MKKFKNITIGGIQNKIFNLILVTVLLMMAVNIVVVIHQSGQLDGMMRDTSQAQKAAITETSEWTMAEILDANLTQTTQMEASIAGALFGDAAHIVGVVADYTGKLFADPARYPAREVFLPDKAKDGQISVQLLTEAQVDPSDPAIAGKLGLLGNLTDLLCAVYADANVDSCYVALPEGVMLLVDDHAGSKFDENGNIIPIPMRERLWYTGAAETGKLHYTDVTTDLFTG
;
A
#
# COMPACT_ATOMS: atom_id res chain seq x y z
N MET A 1 -111.74 -6.21 -58.03
CA MET A 1 -111.06 -6.27 -56.74
C MET A 1 -109.56 -6.37 -56.94
N LYS A 2 -108.79 -5.31 -56.78
CA LYS A 2 -107.29 -5.28 -56.80
C LYS A 2 -106.74 -5.70 -55.41
N LYS A 3 -106.04 -6.79 -55.32
CA LYS A 3 -105.31 -7.20 -54.12
C LYS A 3 -104.18 -6.29 -53.95
N PHE A 4 -104.16 -5.47 -52.91
CA PHE A 4 -102.97 -4.75 -52.44
C PHE A 4 -101.98 -5.77 -51.84
N LYS A 5 -100.84 -5.86 -52.48
CA LYS A 5 -99.78 -6.68 -52.03
C LYS A 5 -99.22 -6.02 -50.69
N ASN A 6 -99.39 -6.70 -49.58
CA ASN A 6 -98.80 -6.29 -48.32
C ASN A 6 -97.30 -6.25 -48.51
N ILE A 7 -96.76 -5.05 -48.59
CA ILE A 7 -95.33 -4.82 -48.51
C ILE A 7 -94.96 -5.03 -47.02
N THR A 8 -94.28 -6.11 -46.75
CA THR A 8 -93.82 -6.48 -45.41
C THR A 8 -92.83 -5.46 -44.95
N ILE A 9 -93.27 -4.48 -44.10
CA ILE A 9 -92.41 -3.44 -43.48
C ILE A 9 -91.27 -4.08 -42.70
N GLY A 10 -91.40 -5.29 -42.16
CA GLY A 10 -90.38 -6.09 -41.53
C GLY A 10 -89.16 -6.42 -42.41
N GLY A 11 -89.33 -6.50 -43.73
CA GLY A 11 -88.17 -6.75 -44.61
C GLY A 11 -87.21 -5.59 -44.78
N ILE A 12 -87.70 -4.33 -44.69
CA ILE A 12 -86.88 -3.12 -44.79
C ILE A 12 -86.20 -2.86 -43.49
N GLN A 13 -86.90 -3.02 -42.38
CA GLN A 13 -86.30 -2.84 -41.01
C GLN A 13 -85.17 -3.81 -40.77
N ASN A 14 -85.33 -5.09 -41.15
CA ASN A 14 -84.25 -6.10 -41.03
C ASN A 14 -83.03 -5.77 -41.92
N LYS A 15 -83.32 -5.22 -43.15
CA LYS A 15 -82.20 -4.81 -44.03
C LYS A 15 -81.40 -3.62 -43.44
N ILE A 16 -82.11 -2.63 -42.89
CA ILE A 16 -81.52 -1.48 -42.25
C ILE A 16 -80.75 -1.92 -40.99
N PHE A 17 -81.35 -2.79 -40.16
CA PHE A 17 -80.69 -3.31 -38.93
C PHE A 17 -79.43 -4.11 -39.28
N ASN A 18 -79.51 -5.03 -40.31
CA ASN A 18 -78.31 -5.76 -40.73
C ASN A 18 -77.26 -4.85 -41.32
N LEU A 19 -77.59 -3.79 -42.04
CA LEU A 19 -76.66 -2.83 -42.59
C LEU A 19 -75.92 -2.08 -41.41
N ILE A 20 -76.67 -1.63 -40.42
CA ILE A 20 -76.12 -0.96 -39.25
C ILE A 20 -75.23 -1.92 -38.46
N LEU A 21 -75.69 -3.17 -38.25
CA LEU A 21 -74.93 -4.20 -37.58
C LEU A 21 -73.59 -4.50 -38.24
N VAL A 22 -73.63 -4.68 -39.58
CA VAL A 22 -72.40 -4.92 -40.34
C VAL A 22 -71.48 -3.75 -40.33
N THR A 23 -71.99 -2.50 -40.39
CA THR A 23 -71.18 -1.29 -40.31
C THR A 23 -70.50 -1.16 -38.95
N VAL A 24 -71.23 -1.43 -37.85
CA VAL A 24 -70.69 -1.42 -36.51
C VAL A 24 -69.60 -2.47 -36.28
N LEU A 25 -69.87 -3.73 -36.76
CA LEU A 25 -68.89 -4.81 -36.70
C LEU A 25 -67.65 -4.49 -37.53
N LEU A 26 -67.78 -3.84 -38.66
CA LEU A 26 -66.66 -3.46 -39.52
C LEU A 26 -65.84 -2.33 -38.84
N MET A 27 -66.53 -1.32 -38.24
CA MET A 27 -65.83 -0.32 -37.43
C MET A 27 -65.10 -0.91 -36.23
N MET A 28 -65.72 -1.87 -35.53
CA MET A 28 -65.05 -2.56 -34.42
C MET A 28 -63.81 -3.32 -34.89
N ALA A 29 -63.91 -4.04 -35.99
CA ALA A 29 -62.79 -4.77 -36.57
C ALA A 29 -61.64 -3.82 -36.95
N VAL A 30 -61.93 -2.67 -37.59
CA VAL A 30 -60.92 -1.66 -37.92
C VAL A 30 -60.30 -1.09 -36.67
N ASN A 31 -61.06 -0.75 -35.64
CA ASN A 31 -60.52 -0.25 -34.39
C ASN A 31 -59.59 -1.28 -33.70
N ILE A 32 -59.99 -2.56 -33.69
CA ILE A 32 -59.13 -3.63 -33.14
C ILE A 32 -57.82 -3.72 -33.88
N VAL A 33 -57.79 -3.68 -35.18
CA VAL A 33 -56.58 -3.70 -36.01
C VAL A 33 -55.67 -2.50 -35.71
N VAL A 34 -56.28 -1.29 -35.61
CA VAL A 34 -55.52 -0.07 -35.26
C VAL A 34 -54.92 -0.16 -33.87
N VAL A 35 -55.67 -0.64 -32.88
CA VAL A 35 -55.15 -0.82 -31.51
C VAL A 35 -54.03 -1.83 -31.45
N ILE A 36 -54.17 -2.98 -32.15
CA ILE A 36 -53.09 -3.97 -32.20
C ILE A 36 -51.83 -3.40 -32.87
N HIS A 37 -52.01 -2.67 -33.98
CA HIS A 37 -50.88 -2.04 -34.69
C HIS A 37 -50.17 -0.99 -33.82
N GLN A 38 -50.94 -0.10 -33.15
CA GLN A 38 -50.40 0.90 -32.23
C GLN A 38 -49.71 0.25 -31.01
N SER A 39 -50.29 -0.82 -30.45
CA SER A 39 -49.72 -1.54 -29.32
C SER A 39 -48.39 -2.19 -29.71
N GLY A 40 -48.27 -2.74 -30.92
CA GLY A 40 -47.01 -3.29 -31.44
C GLY A 40 -45.92 -2.24 -31.64
N GLN A 41 -46.29 -1.03 -32.09
CA GLN A 41 -45.34 0.08 -32.23
C GLN A 41 -44.86 0.60 -30.86
N LEU A 42 -45.75 0.72 -29.87
CA LEU A 42 -45.44 1.11 -28.53
C LEU A 42 -44.50 0.08 -27.86
N ASP A 43 -44.76 -1.19 -28.02
CA ASP A 43 -43.90 -2.28 -27.50
C ASP A 43 -42.49 -2.21 -28.11
N GLY A 44 -42.38 -1.95 -29.41
CA GLY A 44 -41.10 -1.75 -30.10
C GLY A 44 -40.34 -0.54 -29.52
N MET A 45 -40.99 0.62 -29.43
CA MET A 45 -40.39 1.82 -28.90
C MET A 45 -39.97 1.66 -27.43
N MET A 46 -40.76 0.97 -26.60
CA MET A 46 -40.40 0.70 -25.22
C MET A 46 -39.17 -0.22 -25.09
N ARG A 47 -39.10 -1.25 -25.96
CA ARG A 47 -37.93 -2.15 -25.99
C ARG A 47 -36.68 -1.41 -26.42
N ASP A 48 -36.75 -0.64 -27.49
CA ASP A 48 -35.62 0.12 -28.02
C ASP A 48 -35.12 1.16 -27.00
N THR A 49 -36.07 1.89 -26.37
CA THR A 49 -35.74 2.86 -25.30
C THR A 49 -35.12 2.17 -24.10
N SER A 50 -35.67 1.01 -23.67
CA SER A 50 -35.13 0.25 -22.55
C SER A 50 -33.73 -0.30 -22.83
N GLN A 51 -33.48 -0.77 -24.06
CA GLN A 51 -32.16 -1.25 -24.48
C GLN A 51 -31.15 -0.10 -24.56
N ALA A 52 -31.54 1.04 -25.12
CA ALA A 52 -30.70 2.24 -25.18
C ALA A 52 -30.36 2.76 -23.77
N GLN A 53 -31.33 2.80 -22.85
CA GLN A 53 -31.09 3.17 -21.47
C GLN A 53 -30.16 2.19 -20.76
N LYS A 54 -30.35 0.88 -20.94
CA LYS A 54 -29.45 -0.12 -20.36
C LYS A 54 -28.02 0.05 -20.88
N ALA A 55 -27.85 0.23 -22.18
CA ALA A 55 -26.55 0.44 -22.78
C ALA A 55 -25.86 1.71 -22.23
N ALA A 56 -26.60 2.81 -22.18
CA ALA A 56 -26.09 4.08 -21.62
C ALA A 56 -25.73 3.99 -20.13
N ILE A 57 -26.55 3.31 -19.33
CA ILE A 57 -26.27 3.08 -17.90
C ILE A 57 -25.03 2.20 -17.73
N THR A 58 -24.92 1.12 -18.52
CA THR A 58 -23.76 0.23 -18.45
C THR A 58 -22.48 0.97 -18.83
N GLU A 59 -22.48 1.67 -19.95
CA GLU A 59 -21.32 2.45 -20.41
C GLU A 59 -20.92 3.54 -19.40
N THR A 60 -21.89 4.31 -18.89
CA THR A 60 -21.64 5.33 -17.88
C THR A 60 -21.12 4.70 -16.58
N SER A 61 -21.68 3.56 -16.16
CA SER A 61 -21.25 2.87 -14.94
C SER A 61 -19.83 2.30 -15.09
N GLU A 62 -19.52 1.68 -16.23
CA GLU A 62 -18.17 1.17 -16.51
C GLU A 62 -17.12 2.30 -16.54
N TRP A 63 -17.44 3.40 -17.23
CA TRP A 63 -16.56 4.57 -17.27
C TRP A 63 -16.36 5.19 -15.88
N THR A 64 -17.45 5.43 -15.14
CA THR A 64 -17.39 5.99 -13.79
C THR A 64 -16.62 5.08 -12.83
N MET A 65 -16.83 3.76 -12.93
CA MET A 65 -16.12 2.79 -12.11
C MET A 65 -14.61 2.80 -12.43
N ALA A 66 -14.25 2.83 -13.72
CA ALA A 66 -12.86 2.92 -14.15
C ALA A 66 -12.19 4.21 -13.66
N GLU A 67 -12.86 5.34 -13.76
CA GLU A 67 -12.35 6.64 -13.30
C GLU A 67 -12.16 6.67 -11.77
N ILE A 68 -13.15 6.18 -11.00
CA ILE A 68 -13.06 6.09 -9.55
C ILE A 68 -11.93 5.14 -9.14
N LEU A 69 -11.78 4.01 -9.82
CA LEU A 69 -10.73 3.04 -9.53
C LEU A 69 -9.35 3.63 -9.81
N ASP A 70 -9.17 4.28 -10.96
CA ASP A 70 -7.91 4.93 -11.33
C ASP A 70 -7.55 6.06 -10.36
N ALA A 71 -8.52 6.92 -10.03
CA ALA A 71 -8.32 7.99 -9.05
C ALA A 71 -7.94 7.46 -7.67
N ASN A 72 -8.64 6.42 -7.18
CA ASN A 72 -8.35 5.80 -5.89
C ASN A 72 -6.97 5.12 -5.87
N LEU A 73 -6.63 4.37 -6.93
CA LEU A 73 -5.31 3.73 -7.05
C LEU A 73 -4.20 4.77 -7.09
N THR A 74 -4.37 5.83 -7.89
CA THR A 74 -3.40 6.93 -7.98
C THR A 74 -3.23 7.61 -6.63
N GLN A 75 -4.33 7.95 -5.95
CA GLN A 75 -4.28 8.58 -4.63
C GLN A 75 -3.61 7.68 -3.59
N THR A 76 -3.96 6.40 -3.57
CA THR A 76 -3.36 5.42 -2.64
C THR A 76 -1.85 5.31 -2.88
N THR A 77 -1.44 5.15 -4.15
CA THR A 77 -0.02 5.06 -4.51
C THR A 77 0.76 6.32 -4.15
N GLN A 78 0.17 7.50 -4.39
CA GLN A 78 0.80 8.77 -3.99
C GLN A 78 0.94 8.90 -2.48
N MET A 79 -0.06 8.45 -1.73
CA MET A 79 -0.05 8.48 -0.27
C MET A 79 1.00 7.52 0.29
N GLU A 80 1.09 6.30 -0.24
CA GLU A 80 2.12 5.32 0.12
C GLU A 80 3.52 5.83 -0.21
N ALA A 81 3.72 6.41 -1.39
CA ALA A 81 4.99 7.03 -1.77
C ALA A 81 5.37 8.20 -0.87
N SER A 82 4.39 9.01 -0.46
CA SER A 82 4.62 10.13 0.48
C SER A 82 5.01 9.65 1.87
N ILE A 83 4.33 8.60 2.38
CA ILE A 83 4.67 7.99 3.68
C ILE A 83 6.07 7.37 3.63
N ALA A 84 6.37 6.60 2.58
CA ALA A 84 7.71 6.04 2.39
C ALA A 84 8.76 7.14 2.31
N GLY A 85 8.52 8.19 1.54
CA GLY A 85 9.41 9.35 1.43
C GLY A 85 9.67 10.06 2.76
N ALA A 86 8.64 10.20 3.60
CA ALA A 86 8.79 10.77 4.94
C ALA A 86 9.64 9.86 5.85
N LEU A 87 9.35 8.56 5.89
CA LEU A 87 10.09 7.59 6.70
C LEU A 87 11.58 7.52 6.30
N PHE A 88 11.86 7.47 5.01
CA PHE A 88 13.24 7.48 4.52
C PHE A 88 13.94 8.82 4.76
N GLY A 89 13.20 9.94 4.71
CA GLY A 89 13.71 11.26 5.04
C GLY A 89 14.12 11.38 6.50
N ASP A 90 13.31 10.88 7.42
CA ASP A 90 13.60 10.85 8.85
C ASP A 90 14.80 9.95 9.14
N ALA A 91 14.86 8.74 8.55
CA ALA A 91 16.01 7.86 8.69
C ALA A 91 17.30 8.51 8.16
N ALA A 92 17.25 9.17 7.00
CA ALA A 92 18.38 9.91 6.45
C ALA A 92 18.88 11.01 7.38
N HIS A 93 17.96 11.76 7.99
CA HIS A 93 18.30 12.80 8.95
C HIS A 93 19.01 12.24 10.20
N ILE A 94 18.46 11.16 10.76
CA ILE A 94 19.02 10.48 11.93
C ILE A 94 20.44 9.96 11.64
N VAL A 95 20.61 9.25 10.51
CA VAL A 95 21.94 8.77 10.07
C VAL A 95 22.91 9.93 9.92
N GLY A 96 22.49 11.06 9.34
CA GLY A 96 23.29 12.27 9.24
C GLY A 96 23.72 12.82 10.59
N VAL A 97 22.81 12.90 11.56
CA VAL A 97 23.14 13.38 12.93
C VAL A 97 24.13 12.45 13.62
N VAL A 98 23.93 11.14 13.56
CA VAL A 98 24.86 10.15 14.16
C VAL A 98 26.23 10.20 13.48
N ALA A 99 26.27 10.29 12.15
CA ALA A 99 27.52 10.39 11.38
C ALA A 99 28.29 11.67 11.70
N ASP A 100 27.61 12.83 11.74
CA ASP A 100 28.22 14.12 12.08
C ASP A 100 28.77 14.12 13.50
N TYR A 101 28.03 13.57 14.46
CA TYR A 101 28.50 13.49 15.84
C TYR A 101 29.69 12.54 15.94
N THR A 102 29.64 11.38 15.30
CA THR A 102 30.77 10.44 15.21
C THR A 102 32.00 11.12 14.61
N GLY A 103 31.84 11.84 13.50
CA GLY A 103 32.91 12.62 12.89
C GLY A 103 33.55 13.63 13.85
N LYS A 104 32.79 14.31 14.70
CA LYS A 104 33.30 15.24 15.72
C LYS A 104 34.09 14.53 16.83
N LEU A 105 33.65 13.32 17.23
CA LEU A 105 34.39 12.52 18.22
C LEU A 105 35.80 12.20 17.72
N PHE A 106 35.94 11.79 16.46
CA PHE A 106 37.22 11.43 15.87
C PHE A 106 38.07 12.64 15.43
N ALA A 107 37.46 13.78 15.13
CA ALA A 107 38.18 15.01 14.77
C ALA A 107 38.87 15.67 15.97
N ASP A 108 38.30 15.56 17.17
CA ASP A 108 38.85 16.15 18.38
C ASP A 108 38.77 15.17 19.58
N PRO A 109 39.55 14.07 19.55
CA PRO A 109 39.47 13.03 20.58
C PRO A 109 39.78 13.54 21.99
N ALA A 110 40.61 14.58 22.13
CA ALA A 110 41.00 15.13 23.42
C ALA A 110 39.83 15.79 24.18
N ARG A 111 38.78 16.16 23.46
CA ARG A 111 37.59 16.77 24.04
C ARG A 111 36.64 15.75 24.68
N TYR A 112 36.74 14.50 24.28
CA TYR A 112 35.80 13.45 24.67
C TYR A 112 36.51 12.38 25.50
N PRO A 113 36.15 12.24 26.79
CA PRO A 113 36.75 11.19 27.62
C PRO A 113 36.35 9.81 27.09
N ALA A 114 37.26 8.86 27.20
CA ALA A 114 36.95 7.48 26.86
C ALA A 114 35.80 6.96 27.75
N ARG A 115 34.80 6.37 27.17
CA ARG A 115 33.71 5.66 27.84
C ARG A 115 33.78 4.17 27.58
N GLU A 116 33.42 3.38 28.58
CA GLU A 116 33.38 1.93 28.45
C GLU A 116 32.25 1.50 27.51
N VAL A 117 32.55 0.48 26.73
CA VAL A 117 31.57 -0.21 25.86
C VAL A 117 31.51 -1.67 26.27
N PHE A 118 30.33 -2.26 26.21
CA PHE A 118 30.08 -3.60 26.73
C PHE A 118 29.74 -4.58 25.62
N LEU A 119 30.19 -5.82 25.75
CA LEU A 119 29.74 -6.93 24.93
C LEU A 119 28.24 -7.22 25.19
N PRO A 120 27.55 -7.92 24.28
CA PRO A 120 26.20 -8.38 24.50
C PRO A 120 26.05 -9.14 25.82
N ASP A 121 24.95 -8.92 26.51
CA ASP A 121 24.63 -9.59 27.78
C ASP A 121 23.20 -10.17 27.68
N LYS A 122 23.08 -11.51 27.75
CA LYS A 122 21.78 -12.20 27.72
C LYS A 122 20.80 -11.73 28.78
N ALA A 123 21.29 -11.24 29.91
CA ALA A 123 20.44 -10.74 30.98
C ALA A 123 19.72 -9.42 30.61
N LYS A 124 20.16 -8.77 29.55
CA LYS A 124 19.55 -7.53 29.01
C LYS A 124 18.59 -7.78 27.85
N ASP A 125 18.32 -9.03 27.52
CA ASP A 125 17.33 -9.34 26.48
C ASP A 125 15.96 -8.75 26.83
N GLY A 126 15.30 -8.12 25.85
CA GLY A 126 14.07 -7.35 26.03
C GLY A 126 14.29 -5.95 26.65
N GLN A 127 15.54 -5.48 26.81
CA GLN A 127 15.87 -4.15 27.31
C GLN A 127 16.75 -3.40 26.31
N ILE A 128 16.45 -2.13 26.07
CA ILE A 128 17.29 -1.29 25.23
C ILE A 128 18.72 -1.28 25.80
N SER A 129 19.67 -1.77 25.02
CA SER A 129 21.07 -1.84 25.43
C SER A 129 22.02 -1.57 24.27
N VAL A 130 23.10 -0.89 24.55
CA VAL A 130 24.18 -0.69 23.59
C VAL A 130 25.19 -1.81 23.74
N GLN A 131 25.55 -2.44 22.63
CA GLN A 131 26.33 -3.68 22.57
C GLN A 131 27.48 -3.53 21.58
N LEU A 132 28.66 -3.97 21.97
CA LEU A 132 29.82 -4.08 21.08
C LEU A 132 29.79 -5.42 20.36
N LEU A 133 29.76 -5.36 19.03
CA LEU A 133 29.91 -6.51 18.15
C LEU A 133 31.20 -6.38 17.35
N THR A 134 31.82 -7.54 17.04
CA THR A 134 33.10 -7.59 16.30
C THR A 134 33.05 -8.62 15.19
N GLU A 135 33.89 -8.47 14.21
CA GLU A 135 34.21 -9.56 13.27
C GLU A 135 35.03 -10.67 13.96
N ALA A 136 34.99 -11.88 13.40
CA ALA A 136 35.55 -13.09 14.01
C ALA A 136 37.04 -13.02 14.40
N GLN A 137 37.82 -12.17 13.73
CA GLN A 137 39.27 -12.08 13.93
C GLN A 137 39.71 -10.77 14.60
N VAL A 138 38.75 -9.99 15.10
CA VAL A 138 39.03 -8.68 15.68
C VAL A 138 39.06 -8.79 17.20
N ASP A 139 40.19 -8.41 17.78
CA ASP A 139 40.35 -8.30 19.22
C ASP A 139 40.03 -6.86 19.68
N PRO A 140 38.90 -6.63 20.36
CA PRO A 140 38.53 -5.30 20.85
C PRO A 140 39.48 -4.75 21.90
N SER A 141 40.36 -5.58 22.53
CA SER A 141 41.36 -5.18 23.48
C SER A 141 42.65 -4.65 22.85
N ASP A 142 42.82 -4.80 21.51
CA ASP A 142 43.95 -4.18 20.82
C ASP A 142 43.98 -2.67 21.12
N PRO A 143 45.12 -2.11 21.60
CA PRO A 143 45.21 -0.70 21.96
C PRO A 143 44.78 0.27 20.86
N ALA A 144 45.01 -0.07 19.58
CA ALA A 144 44.59 0.76 18.45
C ALA A 144 43.06 0.79 18.27
N ILE A 145 42.40 -0.31 18.62
CA ILE A 145 40.93 -0.45 18.57
C ILE A 145 40.29 0.08 19.85
N ALA A 146 40.84 -0.27 21.01
CA ALA A 146 40.33 0.13 22.32
C ALA A 146 40.21 1.66 22.49
N GLY A 147 41.18 2.41 21.95
CA GLY A 147 41.10 3.88 21.94
C GLY A 147 39.90 4.41 21.13
N LYS A 148 39.63 3.82 19.98
CA LYS A 148 38.48 4.18 19.14
C LYS A 148 37.16 3.76 19.77
N LEU A 149 37.12 2.58 20.39
CA LEU A 149 35.95 2.11 21.14
C LEU A 149 35.61 3.04 22.31
N GLY A 150 36.61 3.51 23.03
CA GLY A 150 36.40 4.49 24.09
C GLY A 150 35.76 5.79 23.60
N LEU A 151 36.10 6.24 22.38
CA LEU A 151 35.45 7.38 21.76
C LEU A 151 34.02 7.04 21.36
N LEU A 152 33.79 5.87 20.73
CA LEU A 152 32.44 5.42 20.34
C LEU A 152 31.50 5.31 21.55
N GLY A 153 32.01 4.97 22.73
CA GLY A 153 31.21 4.91 23.94
C GLY A 153 30.45 6.21 24.27
N ASN A 154 30.93 7.36 23.74
CA ASN A 154 30.19 8.62 23.86
C ASN A 154 28.91 8.70 23.00
N LEU A 155 28.69 7.74 22.08
CA LEU A 155 27.48 7.64 21.32
C LEU A 155 26.34 6.91 22.07
N THR A 156 26.62 6.23 23.16
CA THR A 156 25.67 5.37 23.87
C THR A 156 24.32 6.07 24.12
N ASP A 157 24.36 7.26 24.71
CA ASP A 157 23.14 8.00 25.06
C ASP A 157 22.38 8.45 23.79
N LEU A 158 23.10 8.85 22.75
CA LEU A 158 22.51 9.25 21.46
C LEU A 158 21.86 8.06 20.75
N LEU A 159 22.55 6.92 20.67
CA LEU A 159 22.02 5.72 20.02
C LEU A 159 20.80 5.18 20.74
N CYS A 160 20.81 5.15 22.09
CA CYS A 160 19.63 4.79 22.88
C CYS A 160 18.44 5.72 22.62
N ALA A 161 18.66 7.02 22.56
CA ALA A 161 17.60 8.00 22.30
C ALA A 161 17.04 7.84 20.87
N VAL A 162 17.91 7.64 19.89
CA VAL A 162 17.51 7.38 18.51
C VAL A 162 16.68 6.10 18.41
N TYR A 163 17.14 5.01 18.99
CA TYR A 163 16.43 3.73 18.98
C TYR A 163 15.03 3.84 19.63
N ALA A 164 14.94 4.54 20.75
CA ALA A 164 13.67 4.70 21.48
C ALA A 164 12.62 5.54 20.72
N ASP A 165 13.08 6.48 19.88
CA ASP A 165 12.18 7.45 19.18
C ASP A 165 11.90 7.07 17.72
N ALA A 166 12.86 6.46 17.02
CA ALA A 166 12.82 6.32 15.57
C ALA A 166 12.05 5.09 15.05
N ASN A 167 11.51 4.24 15.91
CA ASN A 167 10.81 3.00 15.52
C ASN A 167 11.62 2.16 14.51
N VAL A 168 12.89 1.92 14.83
CA VAL A 168 13.83 1.10 14.05
C VAL A 168 14.16 -0.18 14.81
N ASP A 169 14.48 -1.26 14.09
CA ASP A 169 14.84 -2.54 14.72
C ASP A 169 16.23 -2.50 15.37
N SER A 170 17.12 -1.66 14.87
CA SER A 170 18.44 -1.41 15.43
C SER A 170 19.03 -0.10 14.91
N CYS A 171 19.96 0.47 15.69
CA CYS A 171 20.78 1.59 15.25
C CYS A 171 22.24 1.30 15.62
N TYR A 172 23.18 1.60 14.72
CA TYR A 172 24.57 1.23 14.94
C TYR A 172 25.57 2.16 14.25
N VAL A 173 26.81 2.12 14.75
CA VAL A 173 27.98 2.73 14.12
C VAL A 173 29.06 1.67 13.99
N ALA A 174 29.52 1.44 12.75
CA ALA A 174 30.57 0.49 12.43
C ALA A 174 31.85 1.21 12.01
N LEU A 175 33.00 0.68 12.40
CA LEU A 175 34.32 1.20 12.05
C LEU A 175 35.03 0.27 11.05
N PRO A 176 35.97 0.81 10.24
CA PRO A 176 36.77 0.02 9.32
C PRO A 176 37.60 -1.08 9.98
N GLU A 177 37.84 -0.99 11.28
CA GLU A 177 38.56 -1.99 12.09
C GLU A 177 37.74 -3.27 12.34
N GLY A 178 36.48 -3.34 11.87
CA GLY A 178 35.63 -4.51 12.06
C GLY A 178 35.01 -4.55 13.46
N VAL A 179 34.72 -3.41 14.05
CA VAL A 179 33.98 -3.25 15.30
C VAL A 179 32.74 -2.41 15.07
N MET A 180 31.65 -2.72 15.77
CA MET A 180 30.37 -2.05 15.66
C MET A 180 29.75 -1.83 17.04
N LEU A 181 29.32 -0.62 17.30
CA LEU A 181 28.48 -0.31 18.45
C LEU A 181 27.02 -0.30 17.98
N LEU A 182 26.23 -1.21 18.50
CA LEU A 182 24.83 -1.43 18.11
C LEU A 182 23.93 -1.21 19.32
N VAL A 183 22.75 -0.65 19.09
CA VAL A 183 21.64 -0.58 20.05
C VAL A 183 20.43 -1.31 19.51
N ASP A 184 19.88 -2.17 20.32
CA ASP A 184 18.58 -2.82 20.17
C ASP A 184 18.10 -3.35 21.52
N ASP A 185 17.00 -4.10 21.56
CA ASP A 185 16.49 -4.80 22.74
C ASP A 185 16.57 -6.33 22.62
N HIS A 186 17.31 -6.83 21.62
CA HIS A 186 17.47 -8.26 21.31
C HIS A 186 18.86 -8.79 21.67
N ALA A 187 19.33 -8.52 22.89
CA ALA A 187 20.66 -8.94 23.32
C ALA A 187 20.82 -10.47 23.30
N GLY A 188 19.77 -11.22 23.57
CA GLY A 188 19.76 -12.68 23.52
C GLY A 188 20.04 -13.27 22.15
N SER A 189 19.61 -12.61 21.08
CA SER A 189 19.82 -13.07 19.71
C SER A 189 21.26 -13.01 19.23
N LYS A 190 22.15 -12.33 19.95
CA LYS A 190 23.57 -12.18 19.60
C LYS A 190 24.42 -13.40 19.98
N PHE A 191 23.81 -14.47 20.45
CA PHE A 191 24.50 -15.67 20.90
C PHE A 191 24.11 -16.90 20.10
N ASP A 192 25.08 -17.75 19.83
CA ASP A 192 24.84 -19.06 19.25
C ASP A 192 24.25 -20.07 20.29
N GLU A 193 23.95 -21.27 19.83
CA GLU A 193 23.41 -22.36 20.68
C GLU A 193 24.36 -22.76 21.81
N ASN A 194 25.64 -22.51 21.67
CA ASN A 194 26.69 -22.79 22.66
C ASN A 194 26.90 -21.63 23.64
N GLY A 195 26.23 -20.51 23.42
CA GLY A 195 26.35 -19.31 24.27
C GLY A 195 27.52 -18.42 23.91
N ASN A 196 28.16 -18.61 22.75
CA ASN A 196 29.19 -17.72 22.24
C ASN A 196 28.54 -16.55 21.49
N ILE A 197 29.14 -15.36 21.54
CA ILE A 197 28.72 -14.21 20.75
C ILE A 197 28.97 -14.52 19.26
N ILE A 198 27.95 -14.33 18.45
CA ILE A 198 28.01 -14.50 17.00
C ILE A 198 28.80 -13.34 16.39
N PRO A 199 29.94 -13.59 15.72
CA PRO A 199 30.66 -12.51 15.04
C PRO A 199 29.88 -12.02 13.82
N ILE A 200 29.93 -10.73 13.56
CA ILE A 200 29.25 -10.13 12.43
C ILE A 200 30.24 -9.73 11.32
N PRO A 201 30.13 -10.25 10.09
CA PRO A 201 31.03 -9.86 8.98
C PRO A 201 30.57 -8.50 8.40
N MET A 202 30.69 -7.45 9.22
CA MET A 202 30.09 -6.15 8.92
C MET A 202 30.65 -5.49 7.66
N ARG A 203 31.95 -5.66 7.40
CA ARG A 203 32.62 -5.08 6.23
C ARG A 203 32.21 -5.74 4.89
N GLU A 204 31.57 -6.91 4.94
CA GLU A 204 31.04 -7.62 3.78
C GLU A 204 29.55 -7.30 3.52
N ARG A 205 28.90 -6.64 4.47
CA ARG A 205 27.46 -6.32 4.36
C ARG A 205 27.22 -5.17 3.39
N LEU A 206 26.15 -5.26 2.61
CA LEU A 206 25.79 -4.28 1.56
C LEU A 206 25.67 -2.86 2.10
N TRP A 207 25.10 -2.70 3.30
CA TRP A 207 24.98 -1.41 3.94
C TRP A 207 26.33 -0.75 4.26
N TYR A 208 27.34 -1.56 4.61
CA TYR A 208 28.68 -1.06 4.88
C TYR A 208 29.42 -0.74 3.58
N THR A 209 29.48 -1.70 2.64
CA THR A 209 30.22 -1.54 1.38
C THR A 209 29.67 -0.38 0.56
N GLY A 210 28.34 -0.26 0.41
CA GLY A 210 27.73 0.81 -0.35
C GLY A 210 27.98 2.21 0.26
N ALA A 211 27.93 2.33 1.58
CA ALA A 211 28.24 3.59 2.26
C ALA A 211 29.75 3.91 2.22
N ALA A 212 30.60 2.91 2.43
CA ALA A 212 32.06 3.07 2.42
C ALA A 212 32.61 3.45 1.03
N GLU A 213 32.08 2.85 -0.03
CA GLU A 213 32.48 3.14 -1.42
C GLU A 213 32.09 4.56 -1.88
N THR A 214 30.93 5.03 -1.47
CA THR A 214 30.39 6.29 -1.94
C THR A 214 30.68 7.47 -1.02
N GLY A 215 30.92 7.21 0.28
CA GLY A 215 30.99 8.23 1.32
C GLY A 215 29.68 9.00 1.50
N LYS A 216 28.56 8.42 1.09
CA LYS A 216 27.24 9.05 1.13
C LYS A 216 26.21 8.13 1.75
N LEU A 217 25.05 8.70 2.07
CA LEU A 217 23.88 7.92 2.44
C LEU A 217 23.59 6.85 1.38
N HIS A 218 23.45 5.62 1.82
CA HIS A 218 23.17 4.47 0.99
C HIS A 218 22.00 3.68 1.56
N TYR A 219 21.05 3.32 0.71
CA TYR A 219 19.93 2.44 1.04
C TYR A 219 20.18 1.09 0.39
N THR A 220 19.97 0.02 1.14
CA THR A 220 20.01 -1.35 0.59
C THR A 220 18.60 -1.79 0.23
N ASP A 221 18.52 -2.82 -0.60
CA ASP A 221 17.29 -3.60 -0.71
C ASP A 221 16.97 -4.31 0.62
N VAL A 222 15.76 -4.85 0.70
CA VAL A 222 15.36 -5.67 1.86
C VAL A 222 16.30 -6.87 1.98
N THR A 223 16.93 -6.99 3.13
CA THR A 223 17.85 -8.09 3.45
C THR A 223 17.40 -8.79 4.71
N THR A 224 17.77 -10.07 4.84
CA THR A 224 17.54 -10.83 6.06
C THR A 224 18.47 -10.36 7.16
N ASP A 225 17.93 -10.08 8.35
CA ASP A 225 18.74 -9.77 9.53
C ASP A 225 19.56 -11.01 9.96
N LEU A 226 20.78 -10.76 10.45
CA LEU A 226 21.69 -11.84 10.83
C LEU A 226 21.26 -12.54 12.12
N PHE A 227 20.61 -11.83 13.02
CA PHE A 227 20.34 -12.27 14.39
C PHE A 227 18.89 -12.68 14.61
N THR A 228 17.96 -12.03 13.89
CA THR A 228 16.51 -12.25 14.07
C THR A 228 15.85 -12.99 12.90
N GLY A 229 16.50 -13.10 11.77
CA GLY A 229 16.06 -13.84 10.58
C GLY A 229 15.20 -13.05 9.60
#